data_8d5971b7419ae3c41149ceb5bb419d89
#
_entry.id   8d5971b7419ae3c41149ceb5bb419d89
#
_cell.length_a   1.000
_cell.length_b   1.000
_cell.length_c   1.000
_cell.angle_alpha   90.00
_cell.angle_beta   90.00
_cell.angle_gamma   90.00
#
_symmetry.space_group_name_H-M   'P 1'
#
loop_
_entity.id
_entity.type
_entity.pdbx_description
1 polymer ?
#
loop_
_entity_poly.entity_id
_entity_poly.type
_entity_poly.pdbx_seq_one_letter_code
_entity_poly.pdbx_strand_id
1 'polypeptide(L)'
;MKAFWPGPLTLLFPVGLDDQGLPRIPYTVTCGQSTVGLRMPSHPIARALISLAGVPVAAPSANASGRPSPTTAGHVFTDLGPRHVLSYIVDGGECSIGLESTVVDATTTPGEVRVLRPGGISVEQIAQALEQAGLSSLSLRVYGRDLARSAQQEAAPTTPGMKYRHYSPEARVLLVRIDDGEHPTLHELLRDVAASRVQAEQEARIGLLCAHDSPLILSLPDSALTRWAADATHTSSSPSTDKAESRLSPVVHVNGMKLCLYSLGRRDTPSAAAQRLFDGLRTLDACVPWCDGKPGACDAIITDVVDESGVGLAIMNRLRKAASATLFARADAVRPIHIPM
;
A
#
# COMPACT_ATOMS: atom_id res chain seq x y z
N MET A 1 24.07 -3.09 -3.70
CA MET A 1 23.61 -4.49 -3.54
C MET A 1 23.88 -5.02 -2.13
N LYS A 2 25.13 -5.07 -1.66
CA LYS A 2 25.47 -5.70 -0.35
C LYS A 2 24.66 -5.18 0.84
N ALA A 3 24.27 -3.91 0.85
CA ALA A 3 23.51 -3.31 1.96
C ALA A 3 22.03 -3.76 2.02
N PHE A 4 21.41 -4.18 0.88
CA PHE A 4 19.98 -4.39 0.78
C PHE A 4 19.55 -5.73 0.19
N TRP A 5 20.50 -6.57 -0.24
CA TRP A 5 20.24 -7.93 -0.69
C TRP A 5 20.84 -8.96 0.27
N PRO A 6 20.03 -9.95 0.65
CA PRO A 6 18.64 -10.22 0.28
C PRO A 6 17.67 -9.22 0.93
N GLY A 7 16.67 -8.70 0.15
CA GLY A 7 15.74 -7.71 0.67
C GLY A 7 14.81 -7.08 -0.37
N PRO A 8 14.11 -5.99 0.02
CA PRO A 8 13.09 -5.35 -0.80
C PRO A 8 13.67 -4.27 -1.74
N LEU A 9 14.80 -4.55 -2.39
CA LEU A 9 15.40 -3.70 -3.42
C LEU A 9 15.39 -4.43 -4.76
N THR A 10 14.87 -3.78 -5.80
CA THR A 10 14.97 -4.19 -7.19
C THR A 10 15.91 -3.22 -7.92
N LEU A 11 16.92 -3.74 -8.58
CA LEU A 11 17.85 -2.97 -9.39
C LEU A 11 17.63 -3.27 -10.87
N LEU A 12 17.67 -2.24 -11.70
CA LEU A 12 17.66 -2.41 -13.14
C LEU A 12 19.07 -2.74 -13.63
N PHE A 13 19.13 -3.69 -14.56
CA PHE A 13 20.34 -4.06 -15.28
C PHE A 13 20.05 -4.08 -16.77
N PRO A 14 21.02 -3.76 -17.64
CA PRO A 14 20.88 -3.98 -19.07
C PRO A 14 20.59 -5.45 -19.36
N VAL A 15 19.72 -5.73 -20.31
CA VAL A 15 19.49 -7.09 -20.80
C VAL A 15 20.73 -7.52 -21.59
N GLY A 16 21.44 -8.50 -21.04
CA GLY A 16 22.59 -9.11 -21.74
C GLY A 16 22.15 -9.89 -22.97
N LEU A 17 23.03 -9.95 -23.97
CA LEU A 17 22.85 -10.81 -25.12
C LEU A 17 23.65 -12.11 -24.93
N ASP A 18 23.17 -13.19 -25.54
CA ASP A 18 23.91 -14.45 -25.65
C ASP A 18 24.93 -14.40 -26.80
N ASP A 19 25.61 -15.51 -27.05
CA ASP A 19 26.64 -15.63 -28.11
C ASP A 19 26.05 -15.56 -29.54
N GLN A 20 24.71 -15.64 -29.66
CA GLN A 20 23.99 -15.49 -30.96
C GLN A 20 23.37 -14.08 -31.09
N GLY A 21 23.60 -13.18 -30.14
CA GLY A 21 23.05 -11.83 -30.13
C GLY A 21 21.59 -11.75 -29.72
N LEU A 22 21.02 -12.81 -29.12
CA LEU A 22 19.66 -12.84 -28.62
C LEU A 22 19.59 -12.42 -27.16
N PRO A 23 18.51 -11.75 -26.71
CA PRO A 23 18.34 -11.39 -25.32
C PRO A 23 18.36 -12.61 -24.40
N ARG A 24 19.20 -12.61 -23.37
CA ARG A 24 19.26 -13.68 -22.34
C ARG A 24 17.99 -13.77 -21.51
N ILE A 25 17.21 -12.70 -21.47
CA ILE A 25 15.91 -12.66 -20.81
C ILE A 25 14.83 -12.49 -21.89
N PRO A 26 13.81 -13.34 -21.93
CA PRO A 26 12.76 -13.29 -22.95
C PRO A 26 12.03 -11.93 -23.00
N TYR A 27 11.65 -11.48 -24.17
CA TYR A 27 10.87 -10.26 -24.38
C TYR A 27 9.56 -10.24 -23.57
N THR A 28 8.93 -11.39 -23.37
CA THR A 28 7.72 -11.53 -22.54
C THR A 28 7.94 -11.12 -21.09
N VAL A 29 9.15 -11.29 -20.57
CA VAL A 29 9.51 -10.89 -19.19
C VAL A 29 9.83 -9.40 -19.11
N THR A 30 10.55 -8.87 -20.12
CA THR A 30 10.99 -7.46 -20.14
C THR A 30 9.98 -6.53 -20.80
N CYS A 31 8.91 -7.06 -21.43
CA CYS A 31 7.98 -6.30 -22.27
C CYS A 31 8.73 -5.50 -23.38
N GLY A 32 9.83 -6.03 -23.90
CA GLY A 32 10.67 -5.37 -24.91
C GLY A 32 11.57 -4.26 -24.37
N GLN A 33 11.65 -4.07 -23.05
CA GLN A 33 12.56 -3.09 -22.46
C GLN A 33 14.01 -3.54 -22.58
N SER A 34 14.93 -2.58 -22.71
CA SER A 34 16.38 -2.83 -22.73
C SER A 34 16.97 -3.16 -21.36
N THR A 35 16.18 -3.08 -20.30
CA THR A 35 16.57 -3.38 -18.94
C THR A 35 15.69 -4.44 -18.32
N VAL A 36 16.23 -5.17 -17.33
CA VAL A 36 15.53 -6.14 -16.50
C VAL A 36 15.68 -5.77 -15.04
N GLY A 37 14.59 -5.85 -14.28
CA GLY A 37 14.59 -5.65 -12.83
C GLY A 37 14.95 -6.93 -12.10
N LEU A 38 16.08 -6.94 -11.38
CA LEU A 38 16.53 -8.08 -10.58
C LEU A 38 16.37 -7.79 -9.09
N ARG A 39 15.96 -8.80 -8.35
CA ARG A 39 15.83 -8.75 -6.90
C ARG A 39 16.25 -10.09 -6.28
N MET A 40 16.95 -10.03 -5.14
CA MET A 40 17.18 -11.17 -4.27
C MET A 40 16.22 -11.08 -3.08
N PRO A 41 15.15 -11.91 -3.00
CA PRO A 41 14.20 -11.84 -1.90
C PRO A 41 14.83 -12.31 -0.58
N SER A 42 14.34 -11.77 0.55
CA SER A 42 14.79 -12.18 1.89
C SER A 42 14.06 -13.43 2.41
N HIS A 43 12.84 -13.68 1.94
CA HIS A 43 12.01 -14.78 2.43
C HIS A 43 12.64 -16.15 2.15
N PRO A 44 12.80 -17.04 3.16
CA PRO A 44 13.52 -18.30 2.99
C PRO A 44 12.88 -19.24 1.98
N ILE A 45 11.55 -19.34 1.95
CA ILE A 45 10.83 -20.19 0.97
C ILE A 45 11.08 -19.67 -0.45
N ALA A 46 11.01 -18.37 -0.70
CA ALA A 46 11.26 -17.79 -2.01
C ALA A 46 12.70 -18.05 -2.47
N ARG A 47 13.67 -17.94 -1.55
CA ARG A 47 15.08 -18.24 -1.82
C ARG A 47 15.32 -19.73 -2.13
N ALA A 48 14.68 -20.59 -1.36
CA ALA A 48 14.75 -22.03 -1.59
C ALA A 48 14.17 -22.41 -2.95
N LEU A 49 13.00 -21.85 -3.31
CA LEU A 49 12.37 -22.07 -4.62
C LEU A 49 13.29 -21.65 -5.77
N ILE A 50 13.87 -20.45 -5.70
CA ILE A 50 14.80 -19.92 -6.74
C ILE A 50 16.04 -20.80 -6.83
N SER A 51 16.61 -21.24 -5.67
CA SER A 51 17.77 -22.10 -5.62
C SER A 51 17.49 -23.47 -6.24
N LEU A 52 16.34 -24.08 -5.94
CA LEU A 52 15.94 -25.36 -6.49
C LEU A 52 15.60 -25.29 -7.98
N ALA A 53 15.06 -24.18 -8.43
CA ALA A 53 14.78 -23.96 -9.86
C ALA A 53 16.06 -23.85 -10.70
N GLY A 54 17.20 -23.42 -10.09
CA GLY A 54 18.48 -23.26 -10.77
C GLY A 54 18.51 -22.15 -11.83
N VAL A 55 17.42 -21.38 -11.95
CA VAL A 55 17.24 -20.29 -12.93
C VAL A 55 16.52 -19.09 -12.25
N PRO A 56 16.67 -17.88 -12.81
CA PRO A 56 15.86 -16.75 -12.37
C PRO A 56 14.38 -17.01 -12.58
N VAL A 57 13.56 -16.56 -11.63
CA VAL A 57 12.09 -16.75 -11.64
C VAL A 57 11.42 -15.41 -11.94
N ALA A 58 10.56 -15.35 -12.96
CA ALA A 58 9.71 -14.19 -13.20
C ALA A 58 8.63 -14.11 -12.12
N ALA A 59 8.60 -13.02 -11.37
CA ALA A 59 7.75 -12.87 -10.20
C ALA A 59 6.97 -11.54 -10.21
N PRO A 60 5.89 -11.43 -11.00
CA PRO A 60 4.93 -10.32 -10.86
C PRO A 60 4.15 -10.44 -9.56
N SER A 61 3.39 -9.39 -9.19
CA SER A 61 2.43 -9.49 -8.08
C SER A 61 1.31 -10.47 -8.42
N ALA A 62 0.96 -11.35 -7.47
CA ALA A 62 -0.01 -12.43 -7.68
C ALA A 62 -1.45 -11.97 -7.38
N ASN A 63 -1.93 -10.97 -8.13
CA ASN A 63 -3.27 -10.39 -8.03
C ASN A 63 -3.90 -10.16 -9.40
N ALA A 64 -5.20 -9.95 -9.44
CA ALA A 64 -5.87 -9.43 -10.63
C ALA A 64 -5.36 -8.01 -10.94
N SER A 65 -5.14 -7.72 -12.23
CA SER A 65 -4.56 -6.44 -12.67
C SER A 65 -5.35 -5.25 -12.13
N GLY A 66 -4.63 -4.27 -11.59
CA GLY A 66 -5.21 -3.05 -11.01
C GLY A 66 -5.66 -3.14 -9.55
N ARG A 67 -5.87 -4.34 -9.01
CA ARG A 67 -6.25 -4.54 -7.60
C ARG A 67 -5.09 -4.29 -6.63
N PRO A 68 -5.38 -4.07 -5.34
CA PRO A 68 -4.34 -3.98 -4.31
C PRO A 68 -3.45 -5.22 -4.30
N SER A 69 -2.15 -5.05 -4.08
CA SER A 69 -1.21 -6.18 -4.04
C SER A 69 -1.58 -7.16 -2.91
N PRO A 70 -1.41 -8.49 -3.11
CA PRO A 70 -1.69 -9.47 -2.07
C PRO A 70 -0.60 -9.42 -0.98
N THR A 71 -1.00 -9.61 0.27
CA THR A 71 -0.10 -9.69 1.43
C THR A 71 -0.17 -11.04 2.12
N THR A 72 -1.15 -11.87 1.76
CA THR A 72 -1.36 -13.24 2.27
C THR A 72 -1.68 -14.20 1.14
N ALA A 73 -1.53 -15.51 1.38
CA ALA A 73 -1.93 -16.55 0.44
C ALA A 73 -3.45 -16.50 0.14
N GLY A 74 -4.27 -16.14 1.13
CA GLY A 74 -5.72 -15.96 0.97
C GLY A 74 -6.05 -14.89 -0.07
N HIS A 75 -5.33 -13.78 -0.11
CA HIS A 75 -5.50 -12.74 -1.13
C HIS A 75 -5.19 -13.25 -2.54
N VAL A 76 -4.13 -14.05 -2.68
CA VAL A 76 -3.77 -14.70 -3.96
C VAL A 76 -4.86 -15.65 -4.40
N PHE A 77 -5.35 -16.50 -3.48
CA PHE A 77 -6.43 -17.45 -3.77
C PHE A 77 -7.72 -16.72 -4.20
N THR A 78 -8.09 -15.66 -3.51
CA THR A 78 -9.29 -14.85 -3.85
C THR A 78 -9.21 -14.29 -5.27
N ASP A 79 -8.07 -13.78 -5.69
CA ASP A 79 -7.91 -13.14 -7.00
C ASP A 79 -7.70 -14.15 -8.15
N LEU A 80 -6.93 -15.20 -7.92
CA LEU A 80 -6.43 -16.08 -8.98
C LEU A 80 -6.95 -17.52 -8.88
N GLY A 81 -7.38 -17.98 -7.70
CA GLY A 81 -7.91 -19.33 -7.49
C GLY A 81 -9.13 -19.63 -8.37
N PRO A 82 -10.18 -18.79 -8.39
CA PRO A 82 -11.35 -19.02 -9.23
C PRO A 82 -11.08 -19.03 -10.74
N ARG A 83 -9.95 -18.45 -11.15
CA ARG A 83 -9.53 -18.39 -12.57
C ARG A 83 -8.78 -19.64 -13.03
N HIS A 84 -8.45 -20.56 -12.11
CA HIS A 84 -7.67 -21.77 -12.37
C HIS A 84 -6.33 -21.53 -13.11
N VAL A 85 -5.71 -20.35 -12.90
CA VAL A 85 -4.43 -19.97 -13.52
C VAL A 85 -3.21 -20.39 -12.70
N LEU A 86 -3.42 -20.83 -11.47
CA LEU A 86 -2.36 -21.31 -10.57
C LEU A 86 -2.64 -22.77 -10.18
N SER A 87 -1.62 -23.62 -10.30
CA SER A 87 -1.70 -25.01 -9.83
C SER A 87 -1.48 -25.12 -8.32
N TYR A 88 -0.63 -24.24 -7.75
CA TYR A 88 -0.26 -24.28 -6.34
C TYR A 88 -0.06 -22.86 -5.81
N ILE A 89 -0.34 -22.70 -4.53
CA ILE A 89 0.03 -21.52 -3.72
C ILE A 89 0.79 -22.06 -2.51
N VAL A 90 2.05 -21.63 -2.38
CA VAL A 90 2.87 -21.96 -1.20
C VAL A 90 2.68 -20.84 -0.19
N ASP A 91 2.02 -21.16 0.92
CA ASP A 91 1.79 -20.18 1.97
C ASP A 91 3.06 -19.99 2.82
N GLY A 92 3.64 -18.82 2.72
CA GLY A 92 4.80 -18.39 3.52
C GLY A 92 4.41 -17.48 4.70
N GLY A 93 3.14 -17.34 4.97
CA GLY A 93 2.62 -16.39 5.95
C GLY A 93 2.43 -14.97 5.39
N GLU A 94 2.07 -14.06 6.27
CA GLU A 94 1.85 -12.64 5.93
C GLU A 94 3.15 -11.93 5.54
N CYS A 95 3.07 -11.04 4.54
CA CYS A 95 4.19 -10.21 4.13
C CYS A 95 4.64 -9.26 5.25
N SER A 96 5.89 -9.34 5.65
CA SER A 96 6.45 -8.55 6.77
C SER A 96 6.54 -7.05 6.48
N ILE A 97 6.68 -6.64 5.21
CA ILE A 97 6.81 -5.23 4.80
C ILE A 97 5.49 -4.68 4.27
N GLY A 98 4.70 -5.53 3.59
CA GLY A 98 3.39 -5.18 3.02
C GLY A 98 3.43 -4.29 1.78
N LEU A 99 4.57 -3.69 1.44
CA LEU A 99 4.78 -2.92 0.22
C LEU A 99 5.74 -3.65 -0.73
N GLU A 100 5.68 -3.30 -2.00
CA GLU A 100 6.61 -3.81 -3.00
C GLU A 100 8.03 -3.25 -2.77
N SER A 101 8.99 -3.87 -3.44
CA SER A 101 10.38 -3.43 -3.45
C SER A 101 10.53 -2.01 -4.01
N THR A 102 11.49 -1.29 -3.47
CA THR A 102 12.01 -0.07 -4.10
C THR A 102 12.71 -0.44 -5.40
N VAL A 103 12.40 0.27 -6.47
CA VAL A 103 13.01 0.04 -7.79
C VAL A 103 13.98 1.16 -8.10
N VAL A 104 15.23 0.79 -8.36
CA VAL A 104 16.33 1.72 -8.61
C VAL A 104 17.00 1.42 -9.94
N ASP A 105 17.24 2.49 -10.68
CA ASP A 105 18.04 2.49 -11.89
C ASP A 105 19.30 3.35 -11.68
N ALA A 106 20.45 2.74 -11.85
CA ALA A 106 21.75 3.39 -11.79
C ALA A 106 22.56 3.13 -13.07
N THR A 107 21.89 2.73 -14.16
CA THR A 107 22.55 2.24 -15.39
C THR A 107 22.25 3.08 -16.62
N THR A 108 21.08 3.71 -16.67
CA THR A 108 20.63 4.40 -17.90
C THR A 108 21.10 5.85 -17.99
N THR A 109 21.42 6.51 -16.87
CA THR A 109 21.88 7.90 -16.84
C THR A 109 23.19 8.00 -16.08
N PRO A 110 24.31 8.34 -16.71
CA PRO A 110 25.60 8.52 -16.05
C PRO A 110 25.52 9.58 -14.94
N GLY A 111 26.11 9.31 -13.79
CA GLY A 111 26.13 10.21 -12.64
C GLY A 111 24.84 10.29 -11.84
N GLU A 112 23.79 9.54 -12.21
CA GLU A 112 22.52 9.53 -11.50
C GLU A 112 22.17 8.15 -10.94
N VAL A 113 21.53 8.15 -9.77
CA VAL A 113 20.80 7.02 -9.20
C VAL A 113 19.33 7.42 -9.12
N ARG A 114 18.46 6.72 -9.83
CA ARG A 114 17.06 7.07 -9.97
C ARG A 114 16.16 6.06 -9.26
N VAL A 115 15.40 6.53 -8.29
CA VAL A 115 14.35 5.75 -7.64
C VAL A 115 13.10 5.84 -8.51
N LEU A 116 12.82 4.79 -9.27
CA LEU A 116 11.68 4.74 -10.19
C LEU A 116 10.37 4.44 -9.48
N ARG A 117 10.44 3.70 -8.38
CA ARG A 117 9.30 3.37 -7.53
C ARG A 117 9.75 3.32 -6.07
N PRO A 118 9.30 4.25 -5.21
CA PRO A 118 9.48 4.12 -3.77
C PRO A 118 8.83 2.83 -3.24
N GLY A 119 9.46 2.16 -2.29
CA GLY A 119 9.00 0.88 -1.74
C GLY A 119 9.58 0.59 -0.37
N GLY A 120 9.85 -0.69 -0.07
CA GLY A 120 10.29 -1.14 1.24
C GLY A 120 11.67 -0.63 1.71
N ILE A 121 12.50 -0.08 0.80
CA ILE A 121 13.72 0.66 1.15
C ILE A 121 13.45 2.15 0.92
N SER A 122 13.70 2.99 1.91
CA SER A 122 13.46 4.42 1.80
C SER A 122 14.56 5.12 0.99
N VAL A 123 14.25 6.33 0.52
CA VAL A 123 15.19 7.18 -0.24
C VAL A 123 16.38 7.55 0.63
N GLU A 124 16.15 7.83 1.91
CA GLU A 124 17.16 8.17 2.90
C GLU A 124 18.13 7.02 3.16
N GLN A 125 17.63 5.79 3.23
CA GLN A 125 18.47 4.59 3.35
C GLN A 125 19.36 4.40 2.11
N ILE A 126 18.84 4.69 0.91
CA ILE A 126 19.65 4.65 -0.32
C ILE A 126 20.72 5.74 -0.29
N ALA A 127 20.37 6.98 0.09
CA ALA A 127 21.31 8.08 0.22
C ALA A 127 22.44 7.74 1.19
N GLN A 128 22.11 7.23 2.37
CA GLN A 128 23.07 6.79 3.37
C GLN A 128 24.00 5.69 2.85
N ALA A 129 23.44 4.71 2.12
CA ALA A 129 24.27 3.62 1.56
C ALA A 129 25.22 4.11 0.46
N LEU A 130 24.81 5.11 -0.34
CA LEU A 130 25.69 5.76 -1.32
C LEU A 130 26.83 6.54 -0.62
N GLU A 131 26.52 7.27 0.43
CA GLU A 131 27.50 8.00 1.23
C GLU A 131 28.54 7.04 1.84
N GLN A 132 28.09 5.99 2.50
CA GLN A 132 28.94 4.95 3.10
C GLN A 132 29.82 4.23 2.06
N ALA A 133 29.38 4.17 0.82
CA ALA A 133 30.13 3.58 -0.29
C ALA A 133 31.11 4.57 -0.96
N GLY A 134 31.19 5.83 -0.49
CA GLY A 134 32.00 6.87 -1.12
C GLY A 134 31.46 7.36 -2.47
N LEU A 135 30.16 7.20 -2.71
CA LEU A 135 29.46 7.54 -3.95
C LEU A 135 28.58 8.81 -3.82
N SER A 136 28.93 9.72 -2.91
CA SER A 136 28.20 10.96 -2.64
C SER A 136 28.18 11.92 -3.84
N SER A 137 29.03 11.73 -4.82
CA SER A 137 29.03 12.52 -6.08
C SER A 137 27.88 12.16 -7.02
N LEU A 138 27.20 11.02 -6.81
CA LEU A 138 26.05 10.61 -7.61
C LEU A 138 24.80 11.38 -7.19
N SER A 139 24.06 11.88 -8.19
CA SER A 139 22.79 12.57 -7.95
C SER A 139 21.68 11.56 -7.71
N LEU A 140 21.06 11.57 -6.51
CA LEU A 140 19.90 10.73 -6.21
C LEU A 140 18.61 11.47 -6.63
N ARG A 141 17.85 10.88 -7.55
CA ARG A 141 16.60 11.43 -8.10
C ARG A 141 15.42 10.50 -7.83
N VAL A 142 14.27 11.05 -7.51
CA VAL A 142 13.07 10.28 -7.19
C VAL A 142 11.94 10.62 -8.15
N TYR A 143 11.34 9.61 -8.76
CA TYR A 143 10.20 9.76 -9.64
C TYR A 143 8.96 10.26 -8.89
N GLY A 144 8.31 11.27 -9.47
CA GLY A 144 7.13 11.91 -8.87
C GLY A 144 7.48 12.98 -7.83
N ARG A 145 8.77 13.17 -7.50
CA ARG A 145 9.28 14.27 -6.67
C ARG A 145 10.25 15.15 -7.48
N ASP A 146 11.33 14.56 -7.97
CA ASP A 146 12.42 15.27 -8.64
C ASP A 146 12.41 15.07 -10.16
N LEU A 147 11.71 14.05 -10.63
CA LEU A 147 11.62 13.67 -12.04
C LEU A 147 10.15 13.63 -12.48
N ALA A 148 9.81 14.41 -13.50
CA ALA A 148 8.56 14.29 -14.22
C ALA A 148 8.61 13.11 -15.20
N ARG A 149 7.46 12.52 -15.51
CA ARG A 149 7.33 11.50 -16.55
C ARG A 149 7.23 12.16 -17.92
N SER A 150 7.95 11.60 -18.90
CA SER A 150 7.65 11.90 -20.28
C SER A 150 6.41 11.12 -20.76
N ALA A 151 5.73 11.62 -21.79
CA ALA A 151 4.59 10.92 -22.41
C ALA A 151 4.95 9.48 -22.87
N GLN A 152 6.19 9.26 -23.31
CA GLN A 152 6.69 7.93 -23.67
C GLN A 152 6.81 6.99 -22.47
N GLN A 153 7.24 7.50 -21.31
CA GLN A 153 7.36 6.72 -20.08
C GLN A 153 5.99 6.42 -19.45
N GLU A 154 4.99 7.24 -19.73
CA GLU A 154 3.60 6.96 -19.35
C GLU A 154 2.98 5.86 -20.24
N ALA A 155 3.27 5.88 -21.53
CA ALA A 155 2.81 4.87 -22.49
C ALA A 155 3.46 3.51 -22.26
N ALA A 156 4.78 3.49 -21.96
CA ALA A 156 5.58 2.27 -21.73
C ALA A 156 6.35 2.37 -20.40
N PRO A 157 5.68 2.18 -19.25
CA PRO A 157 6.31 2.30 -17.93
C PRO A 157 7.39 1.24 -17.76
N THR A 158 8.55 1.66 -17.28
CA THR A 158 9.73 0.79 -17.08
C THR A 158 9.58 -0.19 -15.91
N THR A 159 8.59 0.00 -15.04
CA THR A 159 8.32 -0.92 -13.95
C THR A 159 6.81 -1.03 -13.65
N PRO A 160 6.34 -2.18 -13.13
CA PRO A 160 4.96 -2.31 -12.64
C PRO A 160 4.65 -1.28 -11.55
N GLY A 161 3.40 -0.82 -11.51
CA GLY A 161 2.94 0.16 -10.51
C GLY A 161 3.30 1.61 -10.82
N MET A 162 3.81 1.92 -12.03
CA MET A 162 4.01 3.30 -12.48
C MET A 162 2.76 3.91 -13.15
N LYS A 163 1.79 3.11 -13.57
CA LYS A 163 0.55 3.62 -14.22
C LYS A 163 -0.32 4.42 -13.26
N TYR A 164 -1.09 5.39 -13.81
CA TYR A 164 -2.23 6.00 -13.13
C TYR A 164 -3.27 4.91 -12.81
N ARG A 165 -3.98 5.08 -11.68
CA ARG A 165 -4.92 4.11 -11.12
C ARG A 165 -4.36 2.69 -11.08
N HIS A 166 -3.77 2.39 -9.98
CA HIS A 166 -3.28 1.07 -9.63
C HIS A 166 -3.55 0.85 -8.15
N TYR A 167 -3.61 -0.38 -7.70
CA TYR A 167 -3.93 -0.73 -6.32
C TYR A 167 -5.36 -0.34 -5.90
N SER A 168 -6.27 -0.20 -6.87
CA SER A 168 -7.62 0.27 -6.60
C SER A 168 -8.53 -0.90 -6.20
N PRO A 169 -9.17 -0.85 -5.04
CA PRO A 169 -10.29 -1.71 -4.71
C PRO A 169 -11.51 -1.37 -5.58
N GLU A 170 -12.59 -2.15 -5.48
CA GLU A 170 -13.86 -1.85 -6.12
C GLU A 170 -14.54 -0.65 -5.45
N ALA A 171 -14.47 -0.59 -4.12
CA ALA A 171 -14.89 0.57 -3.34
C ALA A 171 -14.11 1.82 -3.73
N ARG A 172 -14.77 2.98 -3.72
CA ARG A 172 -14.10 4.26 -4.00
C ARG A 172 -13.16 4.61 -2.87
N VAL A 173 -11.89 4.83 -3.17
CA VAL A 173 -10.92 5.36 -2.21
C VAL A 173 -10.90 6.88 -2.30
N LEU A 174 -11.12 7.55 -1.18
CA LEU A 174 -11.09 9.01 -1.03
C LEU A 174 -9.91 9.38 -0.12
N LEU A 175 -8.92 10.06 -0.68
CA LEU A 175 -7.78 10.57 0.07
C LEU A 175 -8.13 11.95 0.63
N VAL A 176 -8.13 12.10 1.95
CA VAL A 176 -8.45 13.35 2.62
C VAL A 176 -7.16 14.05 3.05
N ARG A 177 -7.03 15.31 2.68
CA ARG A 177 -6.00 16.22 3.19
C ARG A 177 -6.65 17.16 4.19
N ILE A 178 -6.11 17.17 5.40
CA ILE A 178 -6.58 18.04 6.47
C ILE A 178 -5.60 19.20 6.55
N ASP A 179 -6.10 20.42 6.39
CA ASP A 179 -5.35 21.65 6.53
C ASP A 179 -6.21 22.74 7.17
N ASP A 180 -5.64 23.92 7.41
CA ASP A 180 -6.30 25.07 8.06
C ASP A 180 -7.03 25.99 7.06
N GLY A 181 -7.24 25.54 5.81
CA GLY A 181 -7.92 26.29 4.78
C GLY A 181 -9.43 26.43 4.98
N GLU A 182 -10.08 27.25 4.13
CA GLU A 182 -11.55 27.38 4.07
C GLU A 182 -12.17 26.14 3.39
N HIS A 183 -12.18 25.02 4.11
CA HIS A 183 -12.75 23.75 3.67
C HIS A 183 -13.87 23.32 4.60
N PRO A 184 -14.78 22.40 4.17
CA PRO A 184 -15.75 21.80 5.06
C PRO A 184 -15.04 21.10 6.24
N THR A 185 -15.71 21.05 7.36
CA THR A 185 -15.25 20.25 8.49
C THR A 185 -15.21 18.78 8.06
N LEU A 186 -14.37 17.98 8.73
CA LEU A 186 -14.31 16.57 8.44
C LEU A 186 -15.67 15.87 8.64
N HIS A 187 -16.45 16.31 9.62
CA HIS A 187 -17.79 15.82 9.85
C HIS A 187 -18.75 16.13 8.69
N GLU A 188 -18.72 17.36 8.17
CA GLU A 188 -19.49 17.75 6.98
C GLU A 188 -19.08 16.94 5.76
N LEU A 189 -17.77 16.75 5.55
CA LEU A 189 -17.25 15.95 4.44
C LEU A 189 -17.71 14.49 4.51
N LEU A 190 -17.67 13.86 5.69
CA LEU A 190 -18.16 12.49 5.89
C LEU A 190 -19.65 12.39 5.58
N ARG A 191 -20.44 13.36 6.02
CA ARG A 191 -21.88 13.43 5.75
C ARG A 191 -22.15 13.58 4.25
N ASP A 192 -21.41 14.43 3.54
CA ASP A 192 -21.58 14.66 2.11
C ASP A 192 -21.17 13.42 1.28
N VAL A 193 -20.10 12.75 1.68
CA VAL A 193 -19.69 11.46 1.08
C VAL A 193 -20.80 10.42 1.26
N ALA A 194 -21.39 10.33 2.46
CA ALA A 194 -22.50 9.43 2.72
C ALA A 194 -23.73 9.79 1.89
N ALA A 195 -24.14 11.05 1.89
CA ALA A 195 -25.32 11.54 1.14
C ALA A 195 -25.19 11.28 -0.38
N SER A 196 -23.99 11.37 -0.93
CA SER A 196 -23.73 11.12 -2.35
C SER A 196 -23.94 9.66 -2.79
N ARG A 197 -24.20 8.74 -1.85
CA ARG A 197 -24.24 7.29 -2.08
C ARG A 197 -25.55 6.62 -1.74
N VAL A 198 -26.42 7.28 -1.01
CA VAL A 198 -27.68 6.68 -0.54
C VAL A 198 -28.66 6.55 -1.72
N GLN A 199 -28.85 5.33 -2.18
CA GLN A 199 -30.16 4.94 -2.72
C GLN A 199 -31.12 4.96 -1.51
N ALA A 200 -32.23 5.64 -1.63
CA ALA A 200 -33.09 6.25 -0.60
C ALA A 200 -33.48 5.44 0.66
N GLU A 201 -32.98 4.24 0.90
CA GLU A 201 -33.37 3.38 2.04
C GLU A 201 -32.21 2.66 2.77
N GLN A 202 -30.93 2.86 2.38
CA GLN A 202 -29.80 2.16 3.03
C GLN A 202 -28.80 3.14 3.62
N GLU A 203 -28.36 2.88 4.87
CA GLU A 203 -27.27 3.62 5.49
C GLU A 203 -25.96 3.40 4.73
N ALA A 204 -25.22 4.46 4.47
CA ALA A 204 -23.92 4.38 3.80
C ALA A 204 -22.91 3.59 4.64
N ARG A 205 -22.15 2.71 4.00
CA ARG A 205 -21.12 1.88 4.59
C ARG A 205 -19.74 2.48 4.29
N ILE A 206 -19.15 3.14 5.27
CA ILE A 206 -17.89 3.86 5.11
C ILE A 206 -16.77 3.14 5.86
N GLY A 207 -15.72 2.76 5.15
CA GLY A 207 -14.47 2.26 5.72
C GLY A 207 -13.50 3.40 5.98
N LEU A 208 -12.88 3.44 7.16
CA LEU A 208 -11.80 4.36 7.49
C LEU A 208 -10.49 3.57 7.48
N LEU A 209 -9.55 3.96 6.63
CA LEU A 209 -8.22 3.34 6.52
C LEU A 209 -7.17 4.35 6.95
N CYS A 210 -6.87 4.41 8.23
CA CYS A 210 -5.95 5.40 8.78
C CYS A 210 -5.33 4.94 10.11
N ALA A 211 -4.37 5.70 10.60
CA ALA A 211 -3.84 5.49 11.95
C ALA A 211 -4.93 5.77 13.00
N HIS A 212 -4.90 5.05 14.12
CA HIS A 212 -5.90 5.25 15.18
C HIS A 212 -5.76 6.61 15.90
N ASP A 213 -4.61 7.27 15.77
CA ASP A 213 -4.35 8.64 16.24
C ASP A 213 -4.41 9.67 15.08
N SER A 214 -5.11 9.33 14.00
CA SER A 214 -5.38 10.22 12.87
C SER A 214 -6.39 11.31 13.23
N PRO A 215 -6.25 12.53 12.69
CA PRO A 215 -7.29 13.55 12.78
C PRO A 215 -8.66 13.10 12.29
N LEU A 216 -8.72 12.20 11.29
CA LEU A 216 -9.95 11.55 10.83
C LEU A 216 -10.70 10.85 11.96
N ILE A 217 -9.97 10.15 12.82
CA ILE A 217 -10.54 9.43 13.97
C ILE A 217 -10.90 10.41 15.07
N LEU A 218 -9.99 11.33 15.39
CA LEU A 218 -10.16 12.28 16.50
C LEU A 218 -11.32 13.27 16.31
N SER A 219 -11.83 13.42 15.09
CA SER A 219 -13.01 14.23 14.80
C SER A 219 -14.35 13.48 14.94
N LEU A 220 -14.32 12.17 15.20
CA LEU A 220 -15.53 11.38 15.37
C LEU A 220 -16.14 11.61 16.78
N PRO A 221 -17.46 11.35 16.96
CA PRO A 221 -18.10 11.43 18.27
C PRO A 221 -17.47 10.48 19.30
N ASP A 222 -17.42 10.91 20.57
CA ASP A 222 -16.87 10.13 21.68
C ASP A 222 -17.48 8.73 21.80
N SER A 223 -18.77 8.58 21.45
CA SER A 223 -19.45 7.28 21.44
C SER A 223 -18.83 6.27 20.48
N ALA A 224 -18.34 6.70 19.31
CA ALA A 224 -17.63 5.86 18.36
C ALA A 224 -16.23 5.51 18.87
N LEU A 225 -15.52 6.50 19.40
CA LEU A 225 -14.16 6.34 19.92
C LEU A 225 -14.13 5.40 21.13
N THR A 226 -15.06 5.57 22.07
CA THR A 226 -15.18 4.70 23.27
C THR A 226 -15.41 3.24 22.87
N ARG A 227 -16.25 2.98 21.88
CA ARG A 227 -16.53 1.63 21.41
C ARG A 227 -15.30 0.98 20.76
N TRP A 228 -14.52 1.73 19.98
CA TRP A 228 -13.29 1.22 19.38
C TRP A 228 -12.16 1.04 20.41
N ALA A 229 -12.07 1.91 21.42
CA ALA A 229 -11.09 1.78 22.50
C ALA A 229 -11.37 0.56 23.41
N ALA A 230 -12.63 0.25 23.68
CA ALA A 230 -13.00 -0.90 24.50
C ALA A 230 -12.54 -2.24 23.88
N ASP A 231 -12.61 -2.38 22.57
CA ASP A 231 -12.15 -3.59 21.87
C ASP A 231 -10.62 -3.72 21.80
N ALA A 232 -9.89 -2.60 21.75
CA ALA A 232 -8.44 -2.62 21.74
C ALA A 232 -7.81 -3.20 23.00
N THR A 233 -8.53 -3.14 24.15
CA THR A 233 -8.06 -3.69 25.43
C THR A 233 -8.28 -5.19 25.60
N HIS A 234 -9.15 -5.81 24.80
CA HIS A 234 -9.45 -7.25 24.89
C HIS A 234 -8.51 -8.15 24.08
N THR A 235 -7.60 -7.61 23.26
CA THR A 235 -6.75 -8.38 22.34
C THR A 235 -5.38 -8.78 22.88
N SER A 236 -5.13 -8.68 24.20
CA SER A 236 -3.78 -8.89 24.78
C SER A 236 -3.43 -10.33 25.23
N SER A 237 -4.20 -11.37 24.91
CA SER A 237 -3.97 -12.66 25.57
C SER A 237 -4.01 -13.94 24.70
N SER A 238 -3.73 -13.91 23.39
CA SER A 238 -3.38 -15.19 22.72
C SER A 238 -2.55 -15.01 21.45
N PRO A 239 -1.49 -15.84 21.22
CA PRO A 239 -0.76 -15.87 19.97
C PRO A 239 -1.46 -16.84 19.02
N SER A 240 -2.62 -16.48 18.47
CA SER A 240 -3.33 -17.30 17.50
C SER A 240 -3.49 -16.58 16.16
N THR A 241 -3.71 -17.36 15.15
CA THR A 241 -3.70 -17.13 13.70
C THR A 241 -4.59 -16.02 13.14
N ASP A 242 -5.29 -15.22 13.97
CA ASP A 242 -6.28 -14.22 13.56
C ASP A 242 -5.80 -12.77 13.73
N LYS A 243 -4.60 -12.47 13.21
CA LYS A 243 -4.05 -11.09 13.26
C LYS A 243 -4.84 -10.07 12.43
N ALA A 244 -5.65 -10.52 11.48
CA ALA A 244 -6.43 -9.62 10.62
C ALA A 244 -7.67 -9.07 11.33
N GLU A 245 -8.36 -9.87 12.15
CA GLU A 245 -9.56 -9.42 12.89
C GLU A 245 -9.24 -8.36 13.94
N SER A 246 -8.06 -8.41 14.56
CA SER A 246 -7.63 -7.40 15.55
C SER A 246 -7.32 -6.02 14.95
N ARG A 247 -7.23 -5.90 13.62
CA ARG A 247 -6.98 -4.63 12.90
C ARG A 247 -8.26 -3.92 12.50
N LEU A 248 -9.38 -4.66 12.45
CA LEU A 248 -10.68 -4.16 12.05
C LEU A 248 -11.52 -3.88 13.31
N SER A 249 -12.03 -2.65 13.42
CA SER A 249 -12.90 -2.27 14.52
C SER A 249 -14.33 -2.78 14.34
N PRO A 250 -15.13 -2.87 15.42
CA PRO A 250 -16.56 -3.03 15.28
C PRO A 250 -17.19 -1.94 14.45
N VAL A 251 -18.30 -2.27 13.79
CA VAL A 251 -19.11 -1.28 13.07
C VAL A 251 -19.81 -0.38 14.09
N VAL A 252 -19.73 0.93 13.89
CA VAL A 252 -20.44 1.93 14.67
C VAL A 252 -21.38 2.73 13.79
N HIS A 253 -22.51 3.17 14.35
CA HIS A 253 -23.47 4.02 13.67
C HIS A 253 -23.24 5.47 14.09
N VAL A 254 -23.00 6.34 13.10
CA VAL A 254 -22.78 7.77 13.32
C VAL A 254 -23.57 8.53 12.28
N ASN A 255 -24.55 9.34 12.72
CA ASN A 255 -25.32 10.25 11.86
C ASN A 255 -25.90 9.60 10.57
N GLY A 256 -26.48 8.41 10.69
CA GLY A 256 -27.07 7.69 9.54
C GLY A 256 -26.03 7.00 8.64
N MET A 257 -24.82 6.84 9.11
CA MET A 257 -23.73 6.09 8.44
C MET A 257 -23.30 4.91 9.31
N LYS A 258 -22.89 3.83 8.67
CA LYS A 258 -22.14 2.72 9.26
C LYS A 258 -20.66 2.93 9.03
N LEU A 259 -19.89 3.10 10.09
CA LEU A 259 -18.44 3.28 10.02
C LEU A 259 -17.72 2.05 10.54
N CYS A 260 -16.63 1.68 9.86
CA CYS A 260 -15.69 0.66 10.29
C CYS A 260 -14.27 1.15 10.09
N LEU A 261 -13.42 1.04 11.11
CA LEU A 261 -12.02 1.42 11.05
C LEU A 261 -11.16 0.18 10.77
N TYR A 262 -10.29 0.25 9.77
CA TYR A 262 -9.12 -0.60 9.66
C TYR A 262 -7.88 0.20 10.09
N SER A 263 -7.28 -0.18 11.21
CA SER A 263 -6.16 0.56 11.80
C SER A 263 -4.84 0.29 11.08
N LEU A 264 -4.24 1.32 10.55
CA LEU A 264 -2.87 1.29 10.02
C LEU A 264 -1.78 1.33 11.12
N GLY A 265 -2.15 1.35 12.39
CA GLY A 265 -1.23 1.51 13.52
C GLY A 265 -1.23 2.94 14.03
N ARG A 266 -0.06 3.42 14.48
CA ARG A 266 0.15 4.81 14.92
C ARG A 266 0.83 5.63 13.84
N ARG A 267 0.63 6.94 13.84
CA ARG A 267 1.29 7.87 12.89
C ARG A 267 2.81 7.89 13.04
N ASP A 268 3.31 7.65 14.25
CA ASP A 268 4.74 7.58 14.55
C ASP A 268 5.41 6.24 14.13
N THR A 269 4.62 5.27 13.66
CA THR A 269 5.09 3.95 13.22
C THR A 269 4.72 3.66 11.76
N PRO A 270 5.28 4.39 10.78
CA PRO A 270 4.91 4.25 9.37
C PRO A 270 5.20 2.86 8.78
N SER A 271 6.08 2.07 9.40
CA SER A 271 6.32 0.67 9.02
C SER A 271 5.10 -0.22 9.24
N ALA A 272 4.32 0.02 10.31
CA ALA A 272 3.06 -0.69 10.54
C ALA A 272 2.02 -0.31 9.48
N ALA A 273 1.93 0.97 9.13
CA ALA A 273 1.05 1.43 8.06
C ALA A 273 1.44 0.83 6.70
N ALA A 274 2.73 0.74 6.40
CA ALA A 274 3.23 0.08 5.20
C ALA A 274 2.80 -1.40 5.13
N GLN A 275 2.96 -2.14 6.22
CA GLN A 275 2.59 -3.55 6.30
C GLN A 275 1.09 -3.77 6.11
N ARG A 276 0.26 -2.87 6.64
CA ARG A 276 -1.20 -3.02 6.72
C ARG A 276 -1.96 -2.42 5.54
N LEU A 277 -1.32 -1.58 4.72
CA LEU A 277 -2.00 -0.80 3.69
C LEU A 277 -2.84 -1.63 2.73
N PHE A 278 -2.23 -2.62 2.08
CA PHE A 278 -2.94 -3.43 1.09
C PHE A 278 -3.92 -4.42 1.72
N ASP A 279 -3.59 -4.94 2.89
CA ASP A 279 -4.51 -5.77 3.68
C ASP A 279 -5.75 -4.97 4.05
N GLY A 280 -5.58 -3.74 4.53
CA GLY A 280 -6.70 -2.85 4.88
C GLY A 280 -7.57 -2.47 3.69
N LEU A 281 -6.96 -2.13 2.54
CA LEU A 281 -7.72 -1.87 1.32
C LEU A 281 -8.56 -3.08 0.91
N ARG A 282 -8.02 -4.31 0.97
CA ARG A 282 -8.73 -5.54 0.63
C ARG A 282 -9.81 -5.89 1.64
N THR A 283 -9.52 -5.74 2.92
CA THR A 283 -10.49 -6.02 4.00
C THR A 283 -11.70 -5.09 3.91
N LEU A 284 -11.49 -3.80 3.74
CA LEU A 284 -12.58 -2.84 3.60
C LEU A 284 -13.34 -2.99 2.27
N ASP A 285 -12.69 -3.51 1.23
CA ASP A 285 -13.32 -3.76 -0.07
C ASP A 285 -14.28 -4.96 -0.08
N ALA A 286 -14.07 -5.97 0.79
CA ALA A 286 -14.79 -7.22 0.66
C ALA A 286 -15.23 -7.89 1.97
N CYS A 287 -14.58 -7.60 3.10
CA CYS A 287 -14.61 -8.46 4.28
C CYS A 287 -15.16 -7.81 5.56
N VAL A 288 -15.77 -6.61 5.49
CA VAL A 288 -16.32 -5.95 6.68
C VAL A 288 -17.56 -6.70 7.16
N PRO A 289 -17.60 -7.15 8.43
CA PRO A 289 -18.78 -7.80 9.01
C PRO A 289 -19.84 -6.73 9.37
N TRP A 290 -20.66 -6.34 8.41
CA TRP A 290 -21.76 -5.41 8.64
C TRP A 290 -22.81 -6.02 9.57
N CYS A 291 -23.69 -5.18 10.13
CA CYS A 291 -24.67 -5.57 11.19
C CYS A 291 -25.59 -6.74 10.84
N ASP A 292 -25.64 -7.18 9.61
CA ASP A 292 -26.35 -8.38 9.14
C ASP A 292 -25.52 -9.67 9.29
N GLY A 293 -24.31 -9.58 9.84
CA GLY A 293 -23.41 -10.71 10.05
C GLY A 293 -22.76 -11.26 8.78
N LYS A 294 -23.04 -10.66 7.61
CA LYS A 294 -22.43 -11.06 6.35
C LYS A 294 -21.26 -10.14 6.00
N PRO A 295 -20.11 -10.67 5.59
CA PRO A 295 -19.02 -9.85 5.09
C PRO A 295 -19.44 -9.14 3.80
N GLY A 296 -19.01 -7.89 3.62
CA GLY A 296 -19.33 -7.10 2.46
C GLY A 296 -18.40 -5.91 2.25
N ALA A 297 -18.53 -5.27 1.10
CA ALA A 297 -17.76 -4.12 0.71
C ALA A 297 -18.25 -2.84 1.41
N CYS A 298 -17.32 -1.87 1.56
CA CYS A 298 -17.66 -0.48 1.82
C CYS A 298 -18.18 0.20 0.54
N ASP A 299 -19.04 1.20 0.69
CA ASP A 299 -19.42 2.09 -0.42
C ASP A 299 -18.28 3.06 -0.76
N ALA A 300 -17.53 3.46 0.27
CA ALA A 300 -16.32 4.24 0.12
C ALA A 300 -15.30 3.89 1.22
N ILE A 301 -14.03 3.99 0.89
CA ILE A 301 -12.90 3.91 1.82
C ILE A 301 -12.29 5.31 1.90
N ILE A 302 -12.25 5.87 3.11
CA ILE A 302 -11.66 7.17 3.39
C ILE A 302 -10.33 6.96 4.08
N THR A 303 -9.30 7.63 3.61
CA THR A 303 -7.95 7.60 4.17
C THR A 303 -7.36 8.99 4.24
N ASP A 304 -6.49 9.24 5.19
CA ASP A 304 -5.77 10.50 5.31
C ASP A 304 -4.35 10.43 4.73
N VAL A 305 -3.70 11.57 4.66
CA VAL A 305 -2.29 11.65 4.26
C VAL A 305 -1.38 11.23 5.41
N VAL A 306 -0.28 10.56 5.07
CA VAL A 306 0.82 10.27 5.98
C VAL A 306 2.03 11.13 5.61
N ASP A 307 2.93 11.33 6.57
CA ASP A 307 4.20 12.00 6.30
C ASP A 307 4.99 11.25 5.22
N GLU A 308 5.61 11.99 4.29
CA GLU A 308 6.33 11.41 3.14
C GLU A 308 7.80 11.11 3.43
N SER A 309 8.24 11.21 4.67
CA SER A 309 9.58 10.74 5.08
C SER A 309 9.64 9.21 5.16
N GLY A 310 10.81 8.66 4.96
CA GLY A 310 11.05 7.23 5.07
C GLY A 310 10.15 6.40 4.14
N VAL A 311 9.48 5.39 4.71
CA VAL A 311 8.52 4.55 3.96
C VAL A 311 7.19 5.26 3.68
N GLY A 312 6.92 6.40 4.32
CA GLY A 312 5.71 7.18 4.10
C GLY A 312 5.57 7.65 2.65
N LEU A 313 6.68 7.99 1.98
CA LEU A 313 6.68 8.30 0.55
C LEU A 313 6.12 7.14 -0.29
N ALA A 314 6.47 5.90 0.07
CA ALA A 314 5.97 4.72 -0.62
C ALA A 314 4.47 4.49 -0.33
N ILE A 315 4.02 4.71 0.89
CA ILE A 315 2.60 4.64 1.28
C ILE A 315 1.80 5.66 0.47
N MET A 316 2.20 6.93 0.50
CA MET A 316 1.52 8.01 -0.23
C MET A 316 1.50 7.77 -1.74
N ASN A 317 2.56 7.21 -2.31
CA ASN A 317 2.59 6.82 -3.72
C ASN A 317 1.48 5.81 -4.06
N ARG A 318 1.18 4.85 -3.17
CA ARG A 318 0.10 3.85 -3.34
C ARG A 318 -1.27 4.47 -3.11
N LEU A 319 -1.44 5.23 -2.05
CA LEU A 319 -2.71 5.88 -1.75
C LEU A 319 -3.15 6.83 -2.87
N ARG A 320 -2.24 7.66 -3.40
CA ARG A 320 -2.54 8.53 -4.55
C ARG A 320 -2.96 7.75 -5.80
N LYS A 321 -2.42 6.55 -6.02
CA LYS A 321 -2.79 5.70 -7.16
C LYS A 321 -4.08 4.91 -6.94
N ALA A 322 -4.37 4.54 -5.71
CA ALA A 322 -5.62 3.90 -5.33
C ALA A 322 -6.78 4.90 -5.31
N ALA A 323 -6.51 6.15 -4.94
CA ALA A 323 -7.52 7.18 -4.74
C ALA A 323 -8.28 7.50 -6.03
N SER A 324 -9.60 7.54 -5.91
CA SER A 324 -10.51 8.02 -6.95
C SER A 324 -10.62 9.55 -6.96
N ALA A 325 -10.43 10.17 -5.79
CA ALA A 325 -10.38 11.63 -5.60
C ALA A 325 -9.55 11.99 -4.38
N THR A 326 -8.99 13.20 -4.40
CA THR A 326 -8.42 13.85 -3.22
C THR A 326 -9.40 14.94 -2.78
N LEU A 327 -9.77 14.91 -1.51
CA LEU A 327 -10.67 15.85 -0.88
C LEU A 327 -9.88 16.67 0.15
N PHE A 328 -10.37 17.85 0.45
CA PHE A 328 -9.79 18.74 1.46
C PHE A 328 -10.80 18.94 2.58
N ALA A 329 -10.32 18.90 3.81
CA ALA A 329 -11.11 19.18 4.99
C ALA A 329 -10.29 20.01 5.97
N ARG A 330 -10.97 20.82 6.80
CA ARG A 330 -10.34 21.41 7.98
C ARG A 330 -10.51 20.48 9.19
N ALA A 331 -9.56 20.52 10.10
CA ALA A 331 -9.69 19.84 11.38
C ALA A 331 -10.89 20.42 12.14
N ASP A 332 -11.78 19.57 12.64
CA ASP A 332 -12.72 19.98 13.67
C ASP A 332 -11.91 20.35 14.91
N ALA A 333 -12.36 21.33 15.70
CA ALA A 333 -11.65 21.74 16.91
C ALA A 333 -11.34 20.51 17.77
N VAL A 334 -10.07 20.12 17.81
CA VAL A 334 -9.59 18.92 18.51
C VAL A 334 -9.88 19.12 20.00
N ARG A 335 -10.87 18.41 20.52
CA ARG A 335 -11.00 18.28 21.96
C ARG A 335 -9.86 17.38 22.45
N PRO A 336 -9.09 17.78 23.47
CA PRO A 336 -8.07 16.91 24.04
C PRO A 336 -8.75 15.68 24.64
N ILE A 337 -8.60 14.53 23.97
CA ILE A 337 -9.08 13.26 24.50
C ILE A 337 -7.99 12.72 25.42
N HIS A 338 -8.26 12.65 26.72
CA HIS A 338 -7.48 11.87 27.65
C HIS A 338 -7.72 10.38 27.32
N ILE A 339 -6.82 9.76 26.60
CA ILE A 339 -6.77 8.30 26.48
C ILE A 339 -6.05 7.83 27.75
N PRO A 340 -6.70 7.11 28.67
CA PRO A 340 -6.00 6.50 29.80
C PRO A 340 -4.95 5.53 29.25
N MET A 341 -3.71 5.72 29.69
CA MET A 341 -2.59 4.80 29.37
C MET A 341 -2.78 3.46 30.08
#